data_6a6b2fa06dd55ffbfce3e571182c1e64
#
_entry.id   6a6b2fa06dd55ffbfce3e571182c1e64
#
_cell.length_a   1.000
_cell.length_b   1.000
_cell.length_c   1.000
_cell.angle_alpha   90.00
_cell.angle_beta   90.00
_cell.angle_gamma   90.00
#
_symmetry.space_group_name_H-M   'P 1'
#
loop_
_entity.id
_entity.type
_entity.pdbx_description
1 polymer ?
#
loop_
_entity_poly.entity_id
_entity_poly.type
_entity_poly.pdbx_seq_one_letter_code
_entity_poly.pdbx_strand_id
1 'polypeptide(L)'
;MNKTSQEIVARGHSAFVQATWHKDIVDQLRDSFRHEFSTLSDKKITFFEVPGAYEIPVFAKALAETGKYAAVVAAGLVVDGGIYRHEFVVSAVIDNLMRVQMDTAMPVFSAVLTPQNFDGGEEHTAYFKKHLIEKGQEVAQACANTLEALSNIS
;
A
#
# COMPACT_ATOMS: atom_id res chain seq x y z
N MET A 1 13.37 -22.57 -5.98
CA MET A 1 12.13 -22.77 -6.74
C MET A 1 11.22 -21.58 -6.57
N ASN A 2 10.70 -21.04 -7.66
CA ASN A 2 9.80 -19.89 -7.59
C ASN A 2 8.40 -20.32 -7.15
N LYS A 3 7.84 -19.61 -6.18
CA LYS A 3 6.46 -19.84 -5.72
C LYS A 3 5.47 -19.18 -6.68
N THR A 4 4.31 -19.81 -6.87
CA THR A 4 3.22 -19.18 -7.62
C THR A 4 2.48 -18.20 -6.73
N SER A 5 1.77 -17.24 -7.33
CA SER A 5 0.93 -16.32 -6.57
C SER A 5 -0.14 -17.08 -5.77
N GLN A 6 -0.69 -18.15 -6.33
CA GLN A 6 -1.69 -18.97 -5.64
C GLN A 6 -1.13 -19.57 -4.35
N GLU A 7 0.09 -20.08 -4.37
CA GLU A 7 0.76 -20.61 -3.18
C GLU A 7 1.01 -19.51 -2.15
N ILE A 8 1.40 -18.32 -2.63
CA ILE A 8 1.73 -17.18 -1.78
C ILE A 8 0.47 -16.64 -1.07
N VAL A 9 -0.64 -16.47 -1.80
CA VAL A 9 -1.87 -15.95 -1.19
C VAL A 9 -2.45 -16.91 -0.16
N ALA A 10 -2.11 -18.20 -0.24
CA ALA A 10 -2.53 -19.19 0.76
C ALA A 10 -1.89 -18.96 2.14
N ARG A 11 -0.85 -18.11 2.23
CA ARG A 11 -0.22 -17.77 3.52
C ARG A 11 -1.20 -17.08 4.47
N GLY A 12 -2.17 -16.33 3.94
CA GLY A 12 -3.27 -15.83 4.75
C GLY A 12 -2.98 -14.64 5.64
N HIS A 13 -1.75 -14.13 5.66
CA HIS A 13 -1.32 -13.00 6.48
C HIS A 13 -0.74 -11.93 5.55
N SER A 14 -1.24 -10.71 5.64
CA SER A 14 -0.76 -9.62 4.79
C SER A 14 -0.13 -8.52 5.62
N ALA A 15 0.63 -7.66 4.96
CA ALA A 15 1.30 -6.53 5.59
C ALA A 15 0.79 -5.22 4.99
N PHE A 16 0.73 -4.20 5.82
CA PHE A 16 0.45 -2.82 5.41
C PHE A 16 1.66 -2.00 5.77
N VAL A 17 2.30 -1.39 4.79
CA VAL A 17 3.52 -0.59 4.96
C VAL A 17 3.21 0.86 4.64
N GLN A 18 3.44 1.73 5.61
CA GLN A 18 3.12 3.15 5.51
C GLN A 18 4.39 3.99 5.61
N ALA A 19 4.57 4.92 4.66
CA ALA A 19 5.59 5.96 4.79
C ALA A 19 5.12 7.02 5.79
N THR A 20 6.05 7.63 6.51
CA THR A 20 5.70 8.59 7.56
C THR A 20 5.61 10.04 7.07
N TRP A 21 5.87 10.31 5.79
CA TRP A 21 5.61 11.62 5.20
C TRP A 21 4.10 11.91 5.28
N HIS A 22 3.74 13.05 5.87
CA HIS A 22 2.32 13.43 6.07
C HIS A 22 1.53 12.34 6.78
N LYS A 23 2.13 11.80 7.83
CA LYS A 23 1.58 10.66 8.58
C LYS A 23 0.14 10.88 9.03
N ASP A 24 -0.20 12.08 9.52
CA ASP A 24 -1.54 12.39 10.01
C ASP A 24 -2.61 12.23 8.93
N ILE A 25 -2.26 12.49 7.66
CA ILE A 25 -3.17 12.32 6.53
C ILE A 25 -3.22 10.83 6.14
N VAL A 26 -2.07 10.19 6.01
CA VAL A 26 -1.98 8.78 5.61
C VAL A 26 -2.60 7.86 6.66
N ASP A 27 -2.55 8.23 7.94
CA ASP A 27 -3.21 7.47 9.01
C ASP A 27 -4.71 7.29 8.74
N GLN A 28 -5.36 8.25 8.09
CA GLN A 28 -6.77 8.12 7.74
C GLN A 28 -7.00 6.98 6.75
N LEU A 29 -6.12 6.84 5.79
CA LEU A 29 -6.17 5.74 4.84
C LEU A 29 -5.93 4.40 5.54
N ARG A 30 -4.93 4.35 6.42
CA ARG A 30 -4.60 3.14 7.17
C ARG A 30 -5.77 2.68 8.02
N ASP A 31 -6.37 3.58 8.79
CA ASP A 31 -7.46 3.24 9.70
C ASP A 31 -8.71 2.81 8.91
N SER A 32 -8.98 3.49 7.82
CA SER A 32 -10.07 3.14 6.92
C SER A 32 -9.85 1.77 6.27
N PHE A 33 -8.62 1.50 5.83
CA PHE A 33 -8.25 0.19 5.29
C PHE A 33 -8.47 -0.91 6.34
N ARG A 34 -7.99 -0.68 7.56
CA ARG A 34 -8.13 -1.66 8.64
C ARG A 34 -9.60 -2.01 8.87
N HIS A 35 -10.43 -1.00 8.97
CA HIS A 35 -11.86 -1.19 9.21
C HIS A 35 -12.53 -1.94 8.05
N GLU A 36 -12.35 -1.45 6.83
CA GLU A 36 -12.98 -2.04 5.65
C GLU A 36 -12.51 -3.48 5.42
N PHE A 37 -11.21 -3.72 5.54
CA PHE A 37 -10.66 -5.07 5.32
C PHE A 37 -11.22 -6.06 6.34
N SER A 38 -11.45 -5.63 7.58
CA SER A 38 -12.02 -6.50 8.62
C SER A 38 -13.45 -6.94 8.30
N THR A 39 -14.19 -6.17 7.50
CA THR A 39 -15.53 -6.56 7.07
C THR A 39 -15.52 -7.52 5.88
N LEU A 40 -14.39 -7.58 5.15
CA LEU A 40 -14.28 -8.36 3.90
C LEU A 40 -13.52 -9.67 4.10
N SER A 41 -12.71 -9.78 5.15
CA SER A 41 -11.82 -10.91 5.36
C SER A 41 -11.53 -11.09 6.84
N ASP A 42 -11.32 -12.33 7.25
CA ASP A 42 -10.87 -12.66 8.61
C ASP A 42 -9.35 -12.79 8.70
N LYS A 43 -8.64 -12.54 7.61
CA LYS A 43 -7.19 -12.67 7.56
C LYS A 43 -6.51 -11.52 8.31
N LYS A 44 -5.34 -11.80 8.86
CA LYS A 44 -4.59 -10.84 9.67
C LYS A 44 -3.79 -9.88 8.82
N ILE A 45 -3.67 -8.65 9.31
CA ILE A 45 -2.82 -7.62 8.71
C ILE A 45 -1.84 -7.16 9.80
N THR A 46 -0.55 -7.11 9.46
CA THR A 46 0.47 -6.47 10.30
C THR A 46 0.84 -5.12 9.71
N PHE A 47 0.89 -4.09 10.55
CA PHE A 47 1.13 -2.72 10.12
C PHE A 47 2.57 -2.32 10.43
N PHE A 48 3.23 -1.75 9.43
CA PHE A 48 4.62 -1.30 9.51
C PHE A 48 4.73 0.15 9.08
N GLU A 49 5.73 0.85 9.59
CA GLU A 49 6.08 2.20 9.16
C GLU A 49 7.50 2.23 8.63
N VAL A 50 7.73 3.03 7.58
CA VAL A 50 9.05 3.32 7.02
C VAL A 50 9.21 4.83 6.90
N PRO A 51 10.45 5.37 6.85
CA PRO A 51 10.65 6.82 6.87
C PRO A 51 9.96 7.56 5.73
N GLY A 52 10.17 7.15 4.49
CA GLY A 52 9.60 7.83 3.34
C GLY A 52 9.15 6.86 2.27
N ALA A 53 8.61 7.41 1.18
CA ALA A 53 8.10 6.57 0.10
C ALA A 53 9.20 5.74 -0.57
N TYR A 54 10.41 6.28 -0.67
CA TYR A 54 11.52 5.57 -1.30
C TYR A 54 11.89 4.26 -0.59
N GLU A 55 11.58 4.14 0.71
CA GLU A 55 11.94 2.96 1.49
C GLU A 55 10.90 1.85 1.37
N ILE A 56 9.73 2.13 0.78
CA ILE A 56 8.66 1.15 0.69
C ILE A 56 9.02 -0.04 -0.20
N PRO A 57 9.59 0.14 -1.40
CA PRO A 57 9.85 -1.02 -2.27
C PRO A 57 10.82 -2.03 -1.66
N VAL A 58 11.92 -1.59 -1.03
CA VAL A 58 12.86 -2.53 -0.42
C VAL A 58 12.23 -3.23 0.78
N PHE A 59 11.39 -2.52 1.53
CA PHE A 59 10.71 -3.13 2.67
C PHE A 59 9.69 -4.17 2.19
N ALA A 60 8.94 -3.88 1.14
CA ALA A 60 8.02 -4.83 0.54
C ALA A 60 8.73 -6.09 0.04
N LYS A 61 9.88 -5.91 -0.60
CA LYS A 61 10.69 -7.04 -1.05
C LYS A 61 11.15 -7.89 0.12
N ALA A 62 11.63 -7.26 1.18
CA ALA A 62 12.07 -7.98 2.38
C ALA A 62 10.93 -8.77 3.00
N LEU A 63 9.72 -8.20 3.06
CA LEU A 63 8.56 -8.91 3.56
C LEU A 63 8.21 -10.12 2.69
N ALA A 64 8.28 -9.98 1.37
CA ALA A 64 8.05 -11.09 0.45
C ALA A 64 9.03 -12.24 0.69
N GLU A 65 10.30 -11.91 0.96
CA GLU A 65 11.35 -12.90 1.16
C GLU A 65 11.23 -13.65 2.49
N THR A 66 10.48 -13.12 3.46
CA THR A 66 10.27 -13.83 4.74
C THR A 66 9.44 -15.10 4.57
N GLY A 67 8.65 -15.19 3.50
CA GLY A 67 7.75 -16.32 3.31
C GLY A 67 6.49 -16.29 4.16
N LYS A 68 6.25 -15.21 4.92
CA LYS A 68 5.13 -15.12 5.86
C LYS A 68 3.90 -14.41 5.30
N TYR A 69 4.08 -13.54 4.30
CA TYR A 69 3.02 -12.64 3.87
C TYR A 69 2.44 -13.03 2.52
N ALA A 70 1.12 -12.95 2.44
CA ALA A 70 0.36 -13.23 1.22
C ALA A 70 0.30 -12.01 0.30
N ALA A 71 0.40 -10.82 0.85
CA ALA A 71 0.29 -9.58 0.10
C ALA A 71 0.89 -8.42 0.92
N VAL A 72 1.21 -7.34 0.22
CA VAL A 72 1.63 -6.08 0.84
C VAL A 72 0.76 -4.96 0.28
N VAL A 73 0.22 -4.14 1.18
CA VAL A 73 -0.41 -2.86 0.82
C VAL A 73 0.58 -1.76 1.18
N ALA A 74 0.91 -0.91 0.22
CA ALA A 74 1.88 0.18 0.39
C ALA A 74 1.14 1.52 0.37
N ALA A 75 1.33 2.34 1.40
CA ALA A 75 0.63 3.61 1.53
C ALA A 75 1.61 4.76 1.77
N GLY A 76 1.35 5.87 1.12
CA GLY A 76 2.15 7.08 1.29
C GLY A 76 1.53 8.24 0.55
N LEU A 77 1.88 9.44 0.97
CA LEU A 77 1.46 10.67 0.30
C LEU A 77 2.70 11.47 -0.06
N VAL A 78 2.92 11.67 -1.35
CA VAL A 78 4.04 12.42 -1.88
C VAL A 78 3.50 13.71 -2.49
N VAL A 79 3.92 14.85 -1.94
CA VAL A 79 3.39 16.15 -2.36
C VAL A 79 4.48 16.99 -3.00
N ASP A 80 4.06 17.98 -3.78
CA ASP A 80 4.97 18.98 -4.35
C ASP A 80 5.48 19.89 -3.23
N GLY A 81 6.75 19.69 -2.84
CA GLY A 81 7.40 20.50 -1.82
C GLY A 81 8.20 21.67 -2.39
N GLY A 82 8.20 21.85 -3.71
CA GLY A 82 8.94 22.91 -4.37
C GLY A 82 10.44 22.66 -4.51
N ILE A 83 10.96 21.59 -3.92
CA ILE A 83 12.39 21.27 -3.94
C ILE A 83 12.71 20.14 -4.91
N TYR A 84 11.78 19.21 -5.09
CA TYR A 84 11.95 18.07 -5.97
C TYR A 84 10.69 17.86 -6.80
N ARG A 85 10.83 17.08 -7.86
CA ARG A 85 9.68 16.71 -8.70
C ARG A 85 9.01 15.48 -8.11
N HIS A 86 7.88 15.70 -7.45
CA HIS A 86 7.14 14.64 -6.77
C HIS A 86 6.68 13.54 -7.74
N GLU A 87 6.42 13.87 -9.01
CA GLU A 87 6.03 12.88 -10.01
C GLU A 87 7.13 11.84 -10.24
N PHE A 88 8.39 12.27 -10.21
CA PHE A 88 9.52 11.34 -10.38
C PHE A 88 9.67 10.43 -9.18
N VAL A 89 9.43 10.96 -7.98
CA VAL A 89 9.48 10.15 -6.74
C VAL A 89 8.41 9.06 -6.80
N VAL A 90 7.17 9.45 -7.07
CA VAL A 90 6.05 8.51 -7.11
C VAL A 90 6.24 7.50 -8.22
N SER A 91 6.67 7.94 -9.41
CA SER A 91 6.91 7.04 -10.52
C SER A 91 7.94 5.98 -10.18
N ALA A 92 9.07 6.39 -9.57
CA ALA A 92 10.11 5.44 -9.16
C ALA A 92 9.59 4.46 -8.12
N VAL A 93 8.82 4.92 -7.15
CA VAL A 93 8.28 4.08 -6.09
C VAL A 93 7.28 3.07 -6.66
N ILE A 94 6.31 3.53 -7.44
CA ILE A 94 5.28 2.66 -8.00
C ILE A 94 5.89 1.64 -8.96
N ASP A 95 6.79 2.07 -9.84
CA ASP A 95 7.44 1.15 -10.77
C ASP A 95 8.19 0.02 -10.03
N ASN A 96 8.87 0.37 -8.95
CA ASN A 96 9.61 -0.63 -8.19
C ASN A 96 8.71 -1.50 -7.32
N LEU A 97 7.56 -0.98 -6.85
CA LEU A 97 6.56 -1.82 -6.20
C LEU A 97 6.01 -2.88 -7.15
N MET A 98 5.71 -2.48 -8.39
CA MET A 98 5.24 -3.43 -9.40
C MET A 98 6.33 -4.44 -9.76
N ARG A 99 7.58 -4.00 -9.77
CA ARG A 99 8.72 -4.90 -9.98
C ARG A 99 8.82 -5.94 -8.87
N VAL A 100 8.67 -5.52 -7.60
CA VAL A 100 8.66 -6.46 -6.47
C VAL A 100 7.55 -7.48 -6.66
N GLN A 101 6.35 -7.03 -7.03
CA GLN A 101 5.22 -7.92 -7.27
C GLN A 101 5.55 -8.97 -8.34
N MET A 102 6.10 -8.54 -9.46
CA MET A 102 6.38 -9.46 -10.56
C MET A 102 7.57 -10.38 -10.26
N ASP A 103 8.59 -9.89 -9.57
CA ASP A 103 9.78 -10.68 -9.24
C ASP A 103 9.51 -11.72 -8.14
N THR A 104 8.59 -11.43 -7.23
CA THR A 104 8.32 -12.31 -6.07
C THR A 104 7.02 -13.10 -6.19
N ALA A 105 6.17 -12.74 -7.14
CA ALA A 105 4.80 -13.26 -7.31
C ALA A 105 3.87 -12.93 -6.12
N MET A 106 4.33 -12.14 -5.14
CA MET A 106 3.50 -11.68 -4.04
C MET A 106 2.72 -10.43 -4.49
N PRO A 107 1.38 -10.42 -4.38
CA PRO A 107 0.61 -9.24 -4.73
C PRO A 107 1.00 -8.01 -3.93
N VAL A 108 1.16 -6.89 -4.62
CA VAL A 108 1.47 -5.59 -4.01
C VAL A 108 0.40 -4.60 -4.45
N PHE A 109 -0.26 -3.97 -3.47
CA PHE A 109 -1.31 -2.99 -3.72
C PHE A 109 -0.78 -1.61 -3.38
N SER A 110 -0.79 -0.71 -4.36
CA SER A 110 -0.26 0.63 -4.16
C SER A 110 -1.37 1.61 -3.77
N ALA A 111 -1.20 2.21 -2.61
CA ALA A 111 -1.92 3.41 -2.20
C ALA A 111 -0.91 4.54 -1.96
N VAL A 112 0.14 4.57 -2.78
CA VAL A 112 1.11 5.67 -2.80
C VAL A 112 0.54 6.73 -3.74
N LEU A 113 0.14 7.85 -3.16
CA LEU A 113 -0.65 8.86 -3.85
C LEU A 113 0.12 10.17 -3.96
N THR A 114 -0.17 10.93 -5.01
CA THR A 114 0.40 12.25 -5.20
C THR A 114 -0.66 13.19 -5.77
N PRO A 115 -1.12 14.18 -4.99
CA PRO A 115 -2.08 15.17 -5.48
C PRO A 115 -1.37 16.18 -6.37
N GLN A 116 -2.12 16.80 -7.28
CA GLN A 116 -1.56 17.80 -8.20
C GLN A 116 -1.18 19.10 -7.48
N ASN A 117 -2.02 19.58 -6.60
CA ASN A 117 -1.82 20.85 -5.90
C ASN A 117 -2.09 20.69 -4.41
N PHE A 118 -1.06 20.48 -3.63
CA PHE A 118 -1.18 20.40 -2.18
C PHE A 118 -0.43 21.57 -1.55
N ASP A 119 -1.17 22.47 -0.89
CA ASP A 119 -0.59 23.65 -0.28
C ASP A 119 -0.32 23.54 1.22
N GLY A 120 -0.76 22.46 1.84
CA GLY A 120 -0.57 22.22 3.28
C GLY A 120 -1.49 23.03 4.20
N GLY A 121 -2.40 23.83 3.62
CA GLY A 121 -3.36 24.61 4.42
C GLY A 121 -4.38 23.71 5.11
N GLU A 122 -5.03 24.26 6.13
CA GLU A 122 -5.99 23.53 6.97
C GLU A 122 -7.14 22.92 6.17
N GLU A 123 -7.70 23.71 5.26
CA GLU A 123 -8.82 23.32 4.42
C GLU A 123 -8.41 22.18 3.45
N HIS A 124 -7.24 22.32 2.85
CA HIS A 124 -6.71 21.34 1.92
C HIS A 124 -6.37 20.03 2.64
N THR A 125 -5.77 20.13 3.82
CA THR A 125 -5.45 18.98 4.65
C THR A 125 -6.71 18.21 5.03
N ALA A 126 -7.77 18.92 5.44
CA ALA A 126 -9.06 18.32 5.80
C ALA A 126 -9.69 17.58 4.61
N TYR A 127 -9.59 18.17 3.42
CA TYR A 127 -10.10 17.57 2.19
C TYR A 127 -9.37 16.23 1.91
N PHE A 128 -8.05 16.24 1.99
CA PHE A 128 -7.29 15.02 1.72
C PHE A 128 -7.50 13.94 2.79
N LYS A 129 -7.65 14.32 4.05
CA LYS A 129 -7.97 13.35 5.10
C LYS A 129 -9.26 12.60 4.78
N LYS A 130 -10.29 13.34 4.36
CA LYS A 130 -11.56 12.74 3.97
C LYS A 130 -11.42 11.85 2.74
N HIS A 131 -10.68 12.33 1.73
CA HIS A 131 -10.49 11.60 0.49
C HIS A 131 -9.71 10.29 0.71
N LEU A 132 -8.74 10.30 1.62
CA LEU A 132 -7.95 9.13 1.92
C LEU A 132 -8.74 8.06 2.67
N ILE A 133 -9.80 8.43 3.37
CA ILE A 133 -10.73 7.45 3.94
C ILE A 133 -11.36 6.60 2.82
N GLU A 134 -11.79 7.24 1.75
CA GLU A 134 -12.34 6.54 0.58
C GLU A 134 -11.28 5.67 -0.09
N LYS A 135 -10.05 6.17 -0.20
CA LYS A 135 -8.95 5.41 -0.78
C LYS A 135 -8.58 4.18 0.06
N GLY A 136 -8.68 4.29 1.38
CA GLY A 136 -8.47 3.14 2.25
C GLY A 136 -9.49 2.04 2.01
N GLN A 137 -10.75 2.41 1.82
CA GLN A 137 -11.81 1.46 1.47
C GLN A 137 -11.55 0.81 0.10
N GLU A 138 -11.17 1.60 -0.88
CA GLU A 138 -10.90 1.10 -2.23
C GLU A 138 -9.77 0.09 -2.26
N VAL A 139 -8.66 0.39 -1.58
CA VAL A 139 -7.51 -0.52 -1.59
C VAL A 139 -7.79 -1.77 -0.77
N ALA A 140 -8.62 -1.68 0.28
CA ALA A 140 -9.06 -2.86 1.03
C ALA A 140 -9.88 -3.79 0.15
N GLN A 141 -10.80 -3.25 -0.63
CA GLN A 141 -11.61 -4.03 -1.57
C GLN A 141 -10.74 -4.66 -2.66
N ALA A 142 -9.80 -3.88 -3.23
CA ALA A 142 -8.89 -4.40 -4.24
C ALA A 142 -8.04 -5.55 -3.69
N CYS A 143 -7.53 -5.39 -2.47
CA CYS A 143 -6.72 -6.41 -1.82
C CYS A 143 -7.54 -7.70 -1.59
N ALA A 144 -8.68 -7.59 -0.93
CA ALA A 144 -9.52 -8.75 -0.63
C ALA A 144 -9.98 -9.47 -1.91
N ASN A 145 -10.44 -8.72 -2.90
CA ASN A 145 -10.95 -9.30 -4.15
C ASN A 145 -9.85 -9.94 -4.99
N THR A 146 -8.66 -9.34 -5.02
CA THR A 146 -7.53 -9.91 -5.78
C THR A 146 -7.03 -11.20 -5.13
N LEU A 147 -6.91 -11.20 -3.80
CA LEU A 147 -6.49 -12.41 -3.08
C LEU A 147 -7.47 -13.56 -3.31
N GLU A 148 -8.76 -13.27 -3.29
CA GLU A 148 -9.79 -14.27 -3.59
C GLU A 148 -9.67 -14.77 -5.03
N ALA A 149 -9.54 -13.85 -6.00
CA ALA A 149 -9.40 -14.21 -7.40
C ALA A 149 -8.18 -15.11 -7.65
N LEU A 150 -7.04 -14.77 -7.04
CA LEU A 150 -5.82 -15.58 -7.19
C LEU A 150 -5.97 -16.96 -6.54
N SER A 151 -6.68 -17.05 -5.41
CA SER A 151 -6.89 -18.34 -4.75
C SER A 151 -7.80 -19.27 -5.56
N ASN A 152 -8.60 -18.72 -6.46
CA ASN A 152 -9.56 -19.49 -7.28
C ASN A 152 -9.02 -19.89 -8.65
N ILE A 153 -7.78 -19.58 -8.96
CA ILE A 153 -7.15 -20.04 -10.20
C ILE A 153 -6.91 -21.54 -10.10
N SER A 154 -7.43 -22.26 -11.05
CA SER A 154 -7.31 -23.73 -11.09
C SER A 154 -6.31 -24.20 -12.14
#